data_6395ffd828dac89f426be589b6844698
#
_entry.id   6395ffd828dac89f426be589b6844698
#
_cell.length_a   1.000
_cell.length_b   1.000
_cell.length_c   1.000
_cell.angle_alpha   90.00
_cell.angle_beta   90.00
_cell.angle_gamma   90.00
#
_symmetry.space_group_name_H-M   'P 1'
#
loop_
_entity.id
_entity.type
_entity.pdbx_description
1 polymer ?
#
loop_
_entity_poly.entity_id
_entity_poly.type
_entity_poly.pdbx_seq_one_letter_code
_entity_poly.pdbx_strand_id
1 'polypeptide(L)'
;NFRIHKKGLIVNSISPNLNLMIKACEKASKILIRDFGELEKLQVSKKGPKDFVTNSDKKTEKVLINELTKNKKKYSILSEEIGFIKNDDNDYIWVIDPIDGTTNFLHGVPHFCISIGLKFKDEIISGIIFDPIKNEIFYAEKNQGAFFNNHRIRVSKRKNLDDCLFATN
;
A
#
# COMPACT_ATOMS: atom_id res chain seq x y z
N ASN A 1 13.49 -5.83 -10.95
CA ASN A 1 14.66 -4.97 -11.22
C ASN A 1 14.17 -3.62 -11.74
N PHE A 2 13.83 -2.70 -10.83
CA PHE A 2 13.61 -1.31 -11.18
C PHE A 2 14.93 -0.70 -11.61
N ARG A 3 15.23 -0.74 -12.91
CA ARG A 3 16.32 0.06 -13.50
C ARG A 3 15.80 1.49 -13.66
N ILE A 4 16.26 2.38 -12.80
CA ILE A 4 16.12 3.82 -12.98
C ILE A 4 16.91 4.20 -14.25
N HIS A 5 16.20 4.46 -15.34
CA HIS A 5 16.81 5.04 -16.53
C HIS A 5 17.17 6.48 -16.22
N LYS A 6 18.48 6.74 -16.04
CA LYS A 6 19.06 8.08 -16.00
C LYS A 6 18.86 8.75 -17.35
N LYS A 7 17.84 9.59 -17.48
CA LYS A 7 17.82 10.73 -18.40
C LYS A 7 17.28 11.94 -17.65
N GLY A 8 18.14 12.94 -17.49
CA GLY A 8 18.03 14.23 -16.85
C GLY A 8 16.63 14.85 -16.73
N LEU A 9 15.85 14.40 -15.78
CA LEU A 9 14.68 15.06 -15.24
C LEU A 9 14.98 15.30 -13.77
N ILE A 10 14.63 16.47 -13.28
CA ILE A 10 14.67 16.83 -11.88
C ILE A 10 13.95 15.70 -11.13
N VAL A 11 14.73 14.80 -10.56
CA VAL A 11 14.22 13.78 -9.64
C VAL A 11 13.79 14.58 -8.43
N ASN A 12 12.47 14.81 -8.28
CA ASN A 12 11.95 15.21 -7.00
C ASN A 12 12.44 14.14 -6.02
N SER A 13 13.31 14.52 -5.11
CA SER A 13 13.90 13.59 -4.17
C SER A 13 12.77 13.02 -3.31
N ILE A 14 12.44 11.76 -3.54
CA ILE A 14 11.47 11.01 -2.73
C ILE A 14 11.94 11.12 -1.27
N SER A 15 11.04 11.50 -0.36
CA SER A 15 11.40 11.63 1.05
C SER A 15 11.88 10.30 1.65
N PRO A 16 12.67 10.34 2.72
CA PRO A 16 13.08 9.12 3.42
C PRO A 16 11.89 8.26 3.88
N ASN A 17 10.78 8.87 4.30
CA ASN A 17 9.59 8.15 4.74
C ASN A 17 8.89 7.47 3.56
N LEU A 18 8.71 8.17 2.45
CA LEU A 18 8.09 7.57 1.25
C LEU A 18 8.97 6.45 0.66
N ASN A 19 10.30 6.63 0.63
CA ASN A 19 11.21 5.56 0.23
C ASN A 19 11.13 4.32 1.13
N LEU A 20 10.89 4.53 2.43
CA LEU A 20 10.68 3.44 3.38
C LEU A 20 9.36 2.70 3.10
N MET A 21 8.27 3.43 2.83
CA MET A 21 6.98 2.85 2.42
C MET A 21 7.13 2.00 1.15
N ILE A 22 7.80 2.53 0.12
CA ILE A 22 8.03 1.81 -1.14
C ILE A 22 8.74 0.47 -0.88
N LYS A 23 9.84 0.49 -0.12
CA LYS A 23 10.59 -0.73 0.25
C LYS A 23 9.75 -1.71 1.05
N ALA A 24 8.90 -1.22 1.94
CA ALA A 24 7.99 -2.06 2.71
C ALA A 24 6.98 -2.76 1.79
N CYS A 25 6.34 -2.02 0.88
CA CYS A 25 5.42 -2.57 -0.12
C CYS A 25 6.09 -3.60 -1.03
N GLU A 26 7.26 -3.29 -1.61
CA GLU A 26 8.02 -4.22 -2.46
C GLU A 26 8.36 -5.54 -1.76
N LYS A 27 8.62 -5.49 -0.46
CA LYS A 27 8.94 -6.67 0.33
C LYS A 27 7.71 -7.48 0.69
N ALA A 28 6.65 -6.80 1.10
CA ALA A 28 5.38 -7.41 1.50
C ALA A 28 4.63 -8.00 0.29
N SER A 29 4.68 -7.34 -0.86
CA SER A 29 4.02 -7.79 -2.09
C SER A 29 4.41 -9.20 -2.54
N LYS A 30 5.63 -9.65 -2.22
CA LYS A 30 6.09 -11.01 -2.54
C LYS A 30 5.24 -12.10 -1.88
N ILE A 31 4.72 -11.80 -0.68
CA ILE A 31 3.80 -12.70 0.03
C ILE A 31 2.47 -12.73 -0.71
N LEU A 32 1.92 -11.56 -1.03
CA LEU A 32 0.62 -11.45 -1.69
C LEU A 32 0.61 -12.09 -3.07
N ILE A 33 1.65 -11.84 -3.89
CA ILE A 33 1.77 -12.44 -5.23
C ILE A 33 1.82 -13.97 -5.14
N ARG A 34 2.61 -14.52 -4.21
CA ARG A 34 2.70 -15.97 -3.99
C ARG A 34 1.35 -16.53 -3.55
N ASP A 35 0.77 -15.95 -2.49
CA ASP A 35 -0.43 -16.47 -1.86
C ASP A 35 -1.65 -16.31 -2.79
N PHE A 36 -1.72 -15.24 -3.59
CA PHE A 36 -2.74 -15.07 -4.63
C PHE A 36 -2.65 -16.15 -5.70
N GLY A 37 -1.45 -16.50 -6.16
CA GLY A 37 -1.26 -17.58 -7.12
C GLY A 37 -1.57 -18.99 -6.57
N GLU A 38 -1.66 -19.15 -5.24
CA GLU A 38 -2.01 -20.40 -4.60
C GLU A 38 -3.52 -20.54 -4.35
N LEU A 39 -4.30 -19.44 -4.40
CA LEU A 39 -5.74 -19.44 -4.10
C LEU A 39 -6.54 -20.41 -4.98
N GLU A 40 -6.26 -20.50 -6.27
CA GLU A 40 -6.91 -21.42 -7.18
C GLU A 40 -6.72 -22.89 -6.75
N LYS A 41 -5.54 -23.22 -6.23
CA LYS A 41 -5.23 -24.56 -5.71
C LYS A 41 -5.91 -24.84 -4.38
N LEU A 42 -6.17 -23.82 -3.58
CA LEU A 42 -6.77 -23.92 -2.25
C LEU A 42 -8.28 -24.02 -2.29
N GLN A 43 -8.95 -23.53 -3.33
CA GLN A 43 -10.39 -23.74 -3.53
C GLN A 43 -10.76 -25.22 -3.61
N VAL A 44 -9.78 -26.10 -3.86
CA VAL A 44 -9.93 -27.57 -3.91
C VAL A 44 -9.60 -28.23 -2.55
N SER A 45 -9.06 -27.50 -1.57
CA SER A 45 -8.59 -28.06 -0.30
C SER A 45 -9.61 -27.89 0.84
N LYS A 46 -9.54 -28.80 1.85
CA LYS A 46 -10.39 -28.79 3.05
C LYS A 46 -10.17 -27.60 4.02
N LYS A 47 -9.11 -26.79 3.84
CA LYS A 47 -8.89 -25.56 4.61
C LYS A 47 -9.56 -24.42 3.86
N GLY A 48 -10.54 -23.79 4.50
CA GLY A 48 -11.36 -22.75 3.85
C GLY A 48 -10.52 -21.58 3.32
N PRO A 49 -10.90 -21.01 2.15
CA PRO A 49 -10.19 -19.87 1.54
C PRO A 49 -10.08 -18.67 2.49
N LYS A 50 -11.06 -18.48 3.37
CA LYS A 50 -11.12 -17.37 4.33
C LYS A 50 -9.98 -17.40 5.36
N ASP A 51 -9.66 -18.56 5.92
CA ASP A 51 -8.56 -18.71 6.88
C ASP A 51 -7.20 -18.45 6.22
N PHE A 52 -7.07 -18.83 4.96
CA PHE A 52 -5.86 -18.59 4.18
C PHE A 52 -5.63 -17.11 3.94
N VAL A 53 -6.66 -16.38 3.52
CA VAL A 53 -6.60 -14.92 3.29
C VAL A 53 -6.22 -14.19 4.58
N THR A 54 -6.89 -14.51 5.70
CA THR A 54 -6.55 -13.96 7.02
C THR A 54 -5.08 -14.21 7.41
N ASN A 55 -4.52 -15.37 7.06
CA ASN A 55 -3.13 -15.67 7.31
C ASN A 55 -2.18 -14.86 6.39
N SER A 56 -2.57 -14.64 5.14
CA SER A 56 -1.80 -13.82 4.19
C SER A 56 -1.77 -12.36 4.64
N ASP A 57 -2.91 -11.86 5.11
CA ASP A 57 -3.07 -10.53 5.67
C ASP A 57 -2.12 -10.30 6.84
N LYS A 58 -2.20 -11.13 7.88
CA LYS A 58 -1.34 -11.06 9.06
C LYS A 58 0.16 -11.17 8.75
N LYS A 59 0.53 -12.03 7.77
CA LYS A 59 1.95 -12.14 7.35
C LYS A 59 2.43 -10.88 6.65
N THR A 60 1.58 -10.33 5.76
CA THR A 60 1.86 -9.09 5.02
C THR A 60 2.02 -7.93 5.99
N GLU A 61 1.07 -7.76 6.90
CA GLU A 61 1.10 -6.76 7.96
C GLU A 61 2.39 -6.83 8.78
N LYS A 62 2.76 -8.01 9.24
CA LYS A 62 4.00 -8.21 10.02
C LYS A 62 5.25 -7.76 9.25
N VAL A 63 5.32 -8.03 7.94
CA VAL A 63 6.43 -7.58 7.10
C VAL A 63 6.43 -6.06 6.96
N LEU A 64 5.25 -5.45 6.71
CA LEU A 64 5.11 -4.00 6.61
C LEU A 64 5.56 -3.30 7.88
N ILE A 65 5.04 -3.72 9.04
CA ILE A 65 5.41 -3.16 10.34
C ILE A 65 6.90 -3.28 10.59
N ASN A 66 7.49 -4.46 10.35
CA ASN A 66 8.93 -4.68 10.55
C ASN A 66 9.78 -3.75 9.67
N GLU A 67 9.40 -3.53 8.41
CA GLU A 67 10.16 -2.65 7.53
C GLU A 67 9.99 -1.18 7.92
N LEU A 68 8.78 -0.74 8.22
CA LEU A 68 8.49 0.65 8.58
C LEU A 68 9.12 1.05 9.92
N THR A 69 9.24 0.11 10.86
CA THR A 69 9.80 0.38 12.19
C THR A 69 11.32 0.24 12.29
N LYS A 70 12.01 -0.32 11.32
CA LYS A 70 13.48 -0.52 11.35
C LYS A 70 14.25 0.75 11.74
N ASN A 71 13.90 1.88 11.12
CA ASN A 71 14.56 3.16 11.34
C ASN A 71 13.67 4.19 12.05
N LYS A 72 12.40 3.84 12.31
CA LYS A 72 11.37 4.71 12.88
C LYS A 72 10.62 4.01 14.02
N LYS A 73 11.35 3.37 14.91
CA LYS A 73 10.80 2.58 16.03
C LYS A 73 9.90 3.38 16.97
N LYS A 74 10.04 4.72 16.97
CA LYS A 74 9.28 5.60 17.86
C LYS A 74 7.88 5.93 17.34
N TYR A 75 7.63 5.79 16.04
CA TYR A 75 6.31 6.11 15.45
C TYR A 75 5.28 5.08 15.88
N SER A 76 4.09 5.56 16.26
CA SER A 76 2.95 4.69 16.54
C SER A 76 2.41 4.05 15.25
N ILE A 77 1.61 3.00 15.40
CA ILE A 77 1.07 2.24 14.28
C ILE A 77 -0.43 2.11 14.48
N LEU A 78 -1.19 2.33 13.41
CA LEU A 78 -2.60 1.96 13.28
C LEU A 78 -2.70 1.01 12.09
N SER A 79 -3.03 -0.24 12.34
CA SER A 79 -3.16 -1.26 11.31
C SER A 79 -4.48 -1.98 11.41
N GLU A 80 -5.00 -2.49 10.30
CA GLU A 80 -6.32 -3.09 10.23
C GLU A 80 -6.43 -4.34 11.10
N GLU A 81 -5.44 -5.24 11.03
CA GLU A 81 -5.49 -6.54 11.69
C GLU A 81 -5.13 -6.48 13.19
N ILE A 82 -4.10 -5.73 13.57
CA ILE A 82 -3.64 -5.67 14.96
C ILE A 82 -4.11 -4.44 15.74
N GLY A 83 -4.76 -3.49 15.06
CA GLY A 83 -5.24 -2.26 15.67
C GLY A 83 -4.12 -1.26 15.98
N PHE A 84 -4.27 -0.53 17.08
CA PHE A 84 -3.36 0.55 17.46
C PHE A 84 -2.23 0.07 18.38
N ILE A 85 -0.99 0.30 17.95
CA ILE A 85 0.23 0.09 18.74
C ILE A 85 0.79 1.46 19.08
N LYS A 86 0.76 1.81 20.37
CA LYS A 86 1.35 3.03 20.88
C LYS A 86 2.85 2.87 21.05
N ASN A 87 3.62 3.81 20.49
CA ASN A 87 5.06 3.93 20.68
C ASN A 87 5.39 5.30 21.31
N ASP A 88 6.67 5.63 21.48
CA ASP A 88 7.13 6.85 22.17
C ASP A 88 6.68 8.15 21.47
N ASP A 89 6.61 8.14 20.14
CA ASP A 89 6.20 9.29 19.34
C ASP A 89 4.76 9.08 18.82
N ASN A 90 3.83 9.74 19.46
CA ASN A 90 2.42 9.69 19.10
C ASN A 90 2.02 10.74 18.04
N ASP A 91 2.87 11.71 17.76
CA ASP A 91 2.62 12.70 16.71
C ASP A 91 2.70 12.06 15.32
N TYR A 92 3.56 11.05 15.15
CA TYR A 92 3.68 10.28 13.92
C TYR A 92 3.05 8.90 14.04
N ILE A 93 2.14 8.59 13.13
CA ILE A 93 1.42 7.31 13.10
C ILE A 93 1.50 6.73 11.68
N TRP A 94 2.02 5.51 11.56
CA TRP A 94 1.85 4.69 10.37
C TRP A 94 0.43 4.14 10.35
N VAL A 95 -0.30 4.43 9.28
CA VAL A 95 -1.64 3.86 9.02
C VAL A 95 -1.47 2.82 7.92
N ILE A 96 -1.84 1.57 8.19
CA ILE A 96 -1.52 0.43 7.33
C ILE A 96 -2.78 -0.39 7.08
N ASP A 97 -3.04 -0.65 5.81
CA ASP A 97 -3.95 -1.68 5.35
C ASP A 97 -3.13 -2.66 4.49
N PRO A 98 -2.90 -3.88 4.95
CA PRO A 98 -2.05 -4.84 4.27
C PRO A 98 -2.68 -5.44 3.01
N ILE A 99 -4.02 -5.57 2.95
CA ILE A 99 -4.77 -6.04 1.77
C ILE A 99 -6.09 -5.26 1.64
N ASP A 100 -6.04 -4.04 1.14
CA ASP A 100 -7.24 -3.33 0.70
C ASP A 100 -7.85 -4.05 -0.51
N GLY A 101 -9.11 -4.47 -0.37
CA GLY A 101 -9.78 -5.36 -1.32
C GLY A 101 -9.67 -6.84 -0.97
N THR A 102 -9.72 -7.19 0.31
CA THR A 102 -9.65 -8.57 0.84
C THR A 102 -10.68 -9.50 0.18
N THR A 103 -11.89 -9.01 -0.10
CA THR A 103 -12.92 -9.77 -0.83
C THR A 103 -12.47 -10.13 -2.25
N ASN A 104 -11.87 -9.19 -2.98
CA ASN A 104 -11.33 -9.45 -4.31
C ASN A 104 -10.20 -10.48 -4.26
N PHE A 105 -9.30 -10.32 -3.30
CA PHE A 105 -8.22 -11.29 -3.07
C PHE A 105 -8.79 -12.69 -2.82
N LEU A 106 -9.77 -12.84 -1.93
CA LEU A 106 -10.43 -14.12 -1.60
C LEU A 106 -11.05 -14.80 -2.82
N HIS A 107 -11.63 -14.02 -3.73
CA HIS A 107 -12.31 -14.53 -4.92
C HIS A 107 -11.41 -14.63 -6.16
N GLY A 108 -10.09 -14.43 -6.03
CA GLY A 108 -9.15 -14.51 -7.15
C GLY A 108 -9.28 -13.36 -8.15
N VAL A 109 -9.91 -12.24 -7.74
CA VAL A 109 -10.00 -11.03 -8.56
C VAL A 109 -8.74 -10.20 -8.37
N PRO A 110 -7.91 -9.95 -9.43
CA PRO A 110 -6.63 -9.26 -9.30
C PRO A 110 -6.81 -7.74 -9.19
N HIS A 111 -7.57 -7.31 -8.19
CA HIS A 111 -7.87 -5.92 -7.90
C HIS A 111 -7.87 -5.69 -6.38
N PHE A 112 -6.68 -5.59 -5.84
CA PHE A 112 -6.40 -5.33 -4.44
C PHE A 112 -5.05 -4.62 -4.32
N CYS A 113 -4.79 -3.97 -3.18
CA CYS A 113 -3.56 -3.23 -2.99
C CYS A 113 -3.06 -3.27 -1.55
N ILE A 114 -1.81 -2.82 -1.35
CA ILE A 114 -1.27 -2.43 -0.06
C ILE A 114 -1.46 -0.93 0.07
N SER A 115 -2.02 -0.47 1.18
CA SER A 115 -2.19 0.94 1.48
C SER A 115 -1.39 1.33 2.72
N ILE A 116 -0.54 2.38 2.61
CA ILE A 116 0.22 2.92 3.75
C ILE A 116 0.11 4.43 3.75
N GLY A 117 -0.30 4.99 4.89
CA GLY A 117 -0.26 6.42 5.17
C GLY A 117 0.73 6.76 6.29
N LEU A 118 1.31 7.93 6.24
CA LEU A 118 1.99 8.54 7.37
C LEU A 118 1.17 9.74 7.83
N LYS A 119 0.62 9.61 9.02
CA LYS A 119 -0.08 10.69 9.72
C LYS A 119 0.89 11.43 10.62
N PHE A 120 0.85 12.77 10.60
CA PHE A 120 1.50 13.63 11.59
C PHE A 120 0.43 14.46 12.28
N LYS A 121 0.26 14.27 13.59
CA LYS A 121 -0.87 14.81 14.37
C LYS A 121 -2.19 14.38 13.72
N ASP A 122 -2.97 15.32 13.21
CA ASP A 122 -4.29 15.03 12.62
C ASP A 122 -4.30 15.00 11.09
N GLU A 123 -3.12 15.08 10.43
CA GLU A 123 -3.04 15.20 8.99
C GLU A 123 -2.21 14.05 8.36
N ILE A 124 -2.70 13.49 7.28
CA ILE A 124 -1.90 12.57 6.43
C ILE A 124 -0.92 13.41 5.61
N ILE A 125 0.36 13.21 5.84
CA ILE A 125 1.44 13.96 5.19
C ILE A 125 2.09 13.22 4.03
N SER A 126 1.94 11.90 3.97
CA SER A 126 2.47 11.05 2.91
C SER A 126 1.63 9.78 2.80
N GLY A 127 1.48 9.24 1.60
CA GLY A 127 0.74 8.01 1.37
C GLY A 127 1.16 7.29 0.10
N ILE A 128 0.93 5.99 0.11
CA ILE A 128 1.21 5.07 -1.00
C ILE A 128 0.10 4.04 -1.14
N ILE A 129 -0.28 3.75 -2.38
CA ILE A 129 -1.12 2.62 -2.79
C ILE A 129 -0.28 1.79 -3.75
N PHE A 130 -0.11 0.52 -3.48
CA PHE A 130 0.69 -0.39 -4.29
C PHE A 130 -0.13 -1.61 -4.72
N ASP A 131 -0.43 -1.70 -6.02
CA ASP A 131 -1.03 -2.90 -6.64
C ASP A 131 0.09 -3.90 -6.93
N PRO A 132 0.15 -5.04 -6.23
CA PRO A 132 1.23 -6.02 -6.38
C PRO A 132 1.13 -6.82 -7.67
N ILE A 133 -0.09 -6.99 -8.21
CA ILE A 133 -0.31 -7.81 -9.41
C ILE A 133 0.08 -7.04 -10.66
N LYS A 134 -0.33 -5.77 -10.77
CA LYS A 134 0.03 -4.91 -11.90
C LYS A 134 1.40 -4.27 -11.72
N ASN A 135 1.99 -4.37 -10.52
CA ASN A 135 3.22 -3.66 -10.15
C ASN A 135 3.10 -2.15 -10.37
N GLU A 136 1.97 -1.61 -9.95
CA GLU A 136 1.62 -0.20 -10.07
C GLU A 136 1.70 0.47 -8.70
N ILE A 137 2.27 1.69 -8.69
CA ILE A 137 2.45 2.46 -7.48
C ILE A 137 1.86 3.87 -7.64
N PHE A 138 0.93 4.22 -6.75
CA PHE A 138 0.42 5.57 -6.58
C PHE A 138 0.97 6.11 -5.28
N TYR A 139 1.51 7.33 -5.30
CA TYR A 139 2.00 7.95 -4.08
C TYR A 139 1.83 9.45 -4.09
N ALA A 140 1.75 10.03 -2.92
CA ALA A 140 1.69 11.46 -2.72
C ALA A 140 2.39 11.88 -1.43
N GLU A 141 2.92 13.10 -1.44
CA GLU A 141 3.41 13.79 -0.25
C GLU A 141 2.83 15.20 -0.21
N LYS A 142 2.56 15.67 1.00
CA LYS A 142 2.04 17.02 1.24
C LYS A 142 2.93 18.04 0.54
N ASN A 143 2.32 18.92 -0.26
CA ASN A 143 2.96 19.97 -1.06
C ASN A 143 3.88 19.48 -2.19
N GLN A 144 4.01 18.17 -2.43
CA GLN A 144 4.83 17.61 -3.53
C GLN A 144 3.98 17.17 -4.73
N GLY A 145 2.69 16.92 -4.49
CA GLY A 145 1.73 16.42 -5.49
C GLY A 145 1.62 14.91 -5.48
N ALA A 146 0.88 14.37 -6.45
CA ALA A 146 0.60 12.95 -6.59
C ALA A 146 1.25 12.38 -7.85
N PHE A 147 1.63 11.10 -7.77
CA PHE A 147 2.39 10.41 -8.80
C PHE A 147 1.86 8.98 -9.01
N PHE A 148 1.94 8.53 -10.24
CA PHE A 148 1.70 7.16 -10.68
C PHE A 148 2.94 6.65 -11.42
N ASN A 149 3.57 5.59 -10.92
CA ASN A 149 4.81 5.03 -11.50
C ASN A 149 5.85 6.12 -11.86
N ASN A 150 6.08 7.08 -10.95
CA ASN A 150 6.97 8.24 -11.12
C ASN A 150 6.48 9.32 -12.10
N HIS A 151 5.32 9.18 -12.71
CA HIS A 151 4.68 10.21 -13.53
C HIS A 151 3.74 11.05 -12.67
N ARG A 152 3.90 12.36 -12.71
CA ARG A 152 3.01 13.25 -11.97
C ARG A 152 1.58 13.16 -12.52
N ILE A 153 0.62 12.94 -11.63
CA ILE A 153 -0.81 12.91 -11.97
C ILE A 153 -1.53 14.12 -11.38
N ARG A 154 -2.67 14.44 -11.97
CA ARG A 154 -3.53 15.54 -11.54
C ARG A 154 -4.99 15.13 -11.71
N VAL A 155 -5.86 15.74 -10.92
CA VAL A 155 -7.32 15.59 -11.09
C VAL A 155 -7.79 16.05 -12.46
N SER A 156 -8.87 15.44 -12.95
CA SER A 156 -9.52 15.84 -14.17
C SER A 156 -9.98 17.30 -14.10
N LYS A 157 -9.96 18.00 -15.26
CA LYS A 157 -10.53 19.34 -15.39
C LYS A 157 -12.02 19.33 -15.75
N ARG A 158 -12.65 18.14 -15.89
CA ARG A 158 -14.07 17.99 -16.19
C ARG A 158 -14.89 18.55 -15.03
N LYS A 159 -15.92 19.34 -15.35
CA LYS A 159 -16.79 19.99 -14.36
C LYS A 159 -18.24 19.54 -14.48
N ASN A 160 -18.66 19.04 -15.63
CA ASN A 160 -20.01 18.59 -15.86
C ASN A 160 -20.12 17.10 -15.59
N LEU A 161 -21.19 16.66 -14.95
CA LEU A 161 -21.43 15.25 -14.64
C LEU A 161 -21.53 14.40 -15.91
N ASP A 162 -22.10 14.95 -16.98
CA ASP A 162 -22.26 14.26 -18.28
C ASP A 162 -20.91 13.89 -18.93
N ASP A 163 -19.83 14.57 -18.54
CA ASP A 163 -18.47 14.30 -19.02
C ASP A 163 -17.70 13.32 -18.11
N CYS A 164 -18.31 12.87 -17.01
CA CYS A 164 -17.64 12.07 -16.00
C CYS A 164 -17.90 10.56 -16.19
N LEU A 165 -16.90 9.77 -15.88
CA LEU A 165 -17.04 8.33 -15.68
C LEU A 165 -17.02 8.06 -14.17
N PHE A 166 -18.03 7.36 -13.69
CA PHE A 166 -18.14 6.96 -12.28
C PHE A 166 -17.79 5.48 -12.15
N ALA A 167 -17.05 5.17 -11.09
CA ALA A 167 -16.83 3.79 -10.65
C ALA A 167 -17.33 3.69 -9.21
N THR A 168 -17.93 2.54 -8.87
CA THR A 168 -18.37 2.19 -7.52
C THR A 168 -18.06 0.73 -7.26
N ASN A 169 -17.85 0.36 -6.02
CA ASN A 169 -17.65 -0.99 -5.51
C ASN A 169 -18.78 -1.35 -4.56
#